data_bdd0752799dd538e61b755dc215d4f49
#
_entry.id   bdd0752799dd538e61b755dc215d4f49
#
_cell.length_a   1.000
_cell.length_b   1.000
_cell.length_c   1.000
_cell.angle_alpha   90.00
_cell.angle_beta   90.00
_cell.angle_gamma   90.00
#
_symmetry.space_group_name_H-M   'P 1'
#
loop_
_entity.id
_entity.type
_entity.pdbx_description
1 polymer ?
#
loop_
_entity_poly.entity_id
_entity_poly.type
_entity_poly.pdbx_seq_one_letter_code
_entity_poly.pdbx_strand_id
1 'polypeptide(L)'
;MTAGYILLTFRVYHEGKQWVSECLELGTTSCGEGIEEALGNVKDATLLYLHTIEANGTKQRIFRERNIRILSGEPPELAEIRGRARPNEILSPYVHKVPVSAA
;
A
#
# COMPACT_ATOMS: atom_id res chain seq x y z
N MET A 1 -17.89 16.45 -3.81
CA MET A 1 -16.81 15.62 -3.24
C MET A 1 -16.15 14.86 -4.37
N THR A 2 -14.86 15.05 -4.57
CA THR A 2 -14.12 14.40 -5.65
C THR A 2 -13.53 13.09 -5.09
N ALA A 3 -13.75 12.00 -5.81
CA ALA A 3 -13.13 10.74 -5.45
C ALA A 3 -11.69 10.70 -5.97
N GLY A 4 -10.81 10.09 -5.20
CA GLY A 4 -9.44 9.90 -5.58
C GLY A 4 -8.93 8.55 -5.13
N TYR A 5 -7.68 8.25 -5.47
CA TYR A 5 -7.05 7.00 -5.07
C TYR A 5 -5.55 7.17 -4.98
N ILE A 6 -4.92 6.27 -4.24
CA ILE A 6 -3.46 6.16 -4.19
C ILE A 6 -3.07 4.77 -4.68
N LEU A 7 -1.88 4.70 -5.27
CA LEU A 7 -1.32 3.44 -5.73
C LEU A 7 -0.23 3.01 -4.77
N LEU A 8 -0.37 1.81 -4.22
CA LEU A 8 0.58 1.22 -3.32
C LEU A 8 1.10 -0.08 -3.92
N THR A 9 2.28 -0.48 -3.50
CA THR A 9 2.91 -1.71 -3.95
C THR A 9 3.26 -2.56 -2.75
N PHE A 10 2.75 -3.78 -2.72
CA PHE A 10 3.12 -4.76 -1.72
C PHE A 10 4.20 -5.67 -2.29
N ARG A 11 5.24 -5.87 -1.51
CA ARG A 11 6.32 -6.79 -1.82
C ARG A 11 6.23 -7.98 -0.88
N VAL A 12 6.32 -9.19 -1.44
CA VAL A 12 6.29 -10.42 -0.66
C VAL A 12 7.51 -11.24 -1.01
N TYR A 13 8.21 -11.74 -0.01
CA TYR A 13 9.36 -12.60 -0.21
C TYR A 13 9.44 -13.63 0.90
N HIS A 14 10.10 -14.74 0.61
CA HIS A 14 10.25 -15.84 1.56
C HIS A 14 11.48 -15.63 2.42
N GLU A 15 11.30 -15.74 3.72
CA GLU A 15 12.41 -15.62 4.67
C GLU A 15 12.26 -16.68 5.76
N GLY A 16 13.22 -17.60 5.80
CA GLY A 16 13.14 -18.74 6.70
C GLY A 16 11.94 -19.61 6.39
N LYS A 17 11.03 -19.74 7.35
CA LYS A 17 9.82 -20.53 7.19
C LYS A 17 8.57 -19.66 6.95
N GLN A 18 8.77 -18.36 6.80
CA GLN A 18 7.66 -17.44 6.67
C GLN A 18 7.75 -16.63 5.38
N TRP A 19 6.62 -16.13 4.96
CA TRP A 19 6.53 -15.14 3.91
C TRP A 19 6.42 -13.78 4.56
N VAL A 20 7.33 -12.87 4.20
CA VAL A 20 7.35 -11.50 4.70
C VAL A 20 6.69 -10.61 3.66
N SER A 21 5.91 -9.66 4.12
CA SER A 21 5.24 -8.70 3.25
C SER A 21 5.50 -7.28 3.73
N GLU A 22 5.57 -6.36 2.78
CA GLU A 22 5.72 -4.94 3.12
C GLU A 22 5.07 -4.06 2.06
N CYS A 23 4.63 -2.89 2.48
CA CYS A 23 4.17 -1.84 1.59
C CYS A 23 5.37 -0.93 1.32
N LEU A 24 5.79 -0.85 0.06
CA LEU A 24 7.00 -0.11 -0.29
C LEU A 24 6.87 1.39 0.00
N GLU A 25 5.70 1.97 -0.25
CA GLU A 25 5.48 3.40 -0.11
C GLU A 25 5.34 3.83 1.35
N LEU A 26 4.69 3.03 2.18
CA LEU A 26 4.38 3.40 3.56
C LEU A 26 5.27 2.73 4.59
N GLY A 27 5.97 1.67 4.22
CA GLY A 27 6.86 0.97 5.14
C GLY A 27 6.15 0.05 6.13
N THR A 28 4.86 -0.20 5.98
CA THR A 28 4.16 -1.18 6.82
C THR A 28 4.62 -2.58 6.45
N THR A 29 4.72 -3.45 7.43
CA THR A 29 5.20 -4.82 7.24
C THR A 29 4.30 -5.81 7.94
N SER A 30 4.29 -7.04 7.45
CA SER A 30 3.63 -8.16 8.09
C SER A 30 4.25 -9.47 7.62
N CYS A 31 3.63 -10.58 7.93
CA CYS A 31 4.11 -11.89 7.51
C CYS A 31 2.95 -12.88 7.49
N GLY A 32 3.21 -14.06 6.96
CA GLY A 32 2.24 -15.14 6.93
C GLY A 32 2.91 -16.45 6.56
N GLU A 33 2.17 -17.54 6.66
CA GLU A 33 2.67 -18.88 6.30
C GLU A 33 2.64 -19.11 4.79
N GLY A 34 1.89 -18.30 4.06
CA GLY A 34 1.82 -18.35 2.60
C GLY A 34 1.73 -16.94 2.02
N ILE A 35 1.82 -16.87 0.69
CA ILE A 35 1.80 -15.60 -0.03
C ILE A 35 0.48 -14.85 0.20
N GLU A 36 -0.65 -15.55 0.05
CA GLU A 36 -1.97 -14.92 0.21
C GLU A 36 -2.19 -14.40 1.63
N GLU A 37 -1.77 -15.16 2.63
CA GLU A 37 -1.88 -14.75 4.02
C GLU A 37 -1.00 -13.51 4.28
N ALA A 38 0.25 -13.53 3.80
CA ALA A 38 1.14 -12.40 3.97
C ALA A 38 0.60 -11.14 3.28
N LEU A 39 0.03 -11.27 2.07
CA LEU A 39 -0.59 -10.14 1.37
C LEU A 39 -1.81 -9.61 2.11
N GLY A 40 -2.67 -10.50 2.60
CA GLY A 40 -3.84 -10.10 3.38
C GLY A 40 -3.45 -9.37 4.66
N ASN A 41 -2.43 -9.88 5.34
CA ASN A 41 -1.96 -9.29 6.60
C ASN A 41 -1.32 -7.91 6.39
N VAL A 42 -0.51 -7.72 5.34
CA VAL A 42 0.08 -6.41 5.08
C VAL A 42 -0.98 -5.42 4.60
N LYS A 43 -1.98 -5.88 3.89
CA LYS A 43 -3.11 -5.03 3.51
C LYS A 43 -3.84 -4.52 4.76
N ASP A 44 -4.15 -5.40 5.70
CA ASP A 44 -4.80 -5.03 6.94
C ASP A 44 -3.95 -4.06 7.75
N ALA A 45 -2.65 -4.31 7.87
CA ALA A 45 -1.72 -3.43 8.56
C ALA A 45 -1.65 -2.05 7.89
N THR A 46 -1.66 -2.03 6.56
CA THR A 46 -1.61 -0.79 5.78
C THR A 46 -2.90 0.02 5.96
N LEU A 47 -4.06 -0.64 5.91
CA LEU A 47 -5.35 0.02 6.13
C LEU A 47 -5.43 0.61 7.54
N LEU A 48 -4.97 -0.12 8.54
CA LEU A 48 -4.93 0.38 9.91
C LEU A 48 -4.03 1.60 10.03
N TYR A 49 -2.87 1.57 9.39
CA TYR A 49 -1.94 2.69 9.40
C TYR A 49 -2.56 3.92 8.71
N LEU A 50 -3.17 3.74 7.54
CA LEU A 50 -3.84 4.83 6.84
C LEU A 50 -4.95 5.45 7.67
N HIS A 51 -5.74 4.61 8.34
CA HIS A 51 -6.79 5.08 9.22
C HIS A 51 -6.22 5.88 10.40
N THR A 52 -5.13 5.41 10.97
CA THR A 52 -4.47 6.06 12.10
C THR A 52 -3.92 7.43 11.72
N ILE A 53 -3.21 7.55 10.59
CA ILE A 53 -2.65 8.85 10.19
C ILE A 53 -3.73 9.84 9.76
N GLU A 54 -4.85 9.35 9.26
CA GLU A 54 -5.99 10.22 8.98
C GLU A 54 -6.63 10.74 10.27
N ALA A 55 -6.83 9.87 11.24
CA ALA A 55 -7.38 10.25 12.54
C ALA A 55 -6.49 11.24 13.28
N ASN A 56 -5.17 11.11 13.14
CA ASN A 56 -4.20 11.99 13.78
C ASN A 56 -3.94 13.28 13.01
N GLY A 57 -4.51 13.44 11.82
CA GLY A 57 -4.28 14.62 10.99
C GLY A 57 -2.90 14.70 10.35
N THR A 58 -2.18 13.57 10.27
CA THR A 58 -0.82 13.55 9.74
C THR A 58 -0.73 13.00 8.31
N LYS A 59 -1.87 12.62 7.72
CA LYS A 59 -1.91 11.95 6.42
C LYS A 59 -1.23 12.77 5.32
N GLN A 60 -1.55 14.06 5.21
CA GLN A 60 -0.98 14.91 4.16
C GLN A 60 0.53 15.04 4.28
N ARG A 61 1.02 15.18 5.50
CA ARG A 61 2.47 15.26 5.73
C ARG A 61 3.18 13.98 5.33
N ILE A 62 2.63 12.84 5.75
CA ILE A 62 3.24 11.54 5.44
C ILE A 62 3.21 11.27 3.94
N PHE A 63 2.12 11.57 3.27
CA PHE A 63 2.04 11.39 1.82
C PHE A 63 3.06 12.26 1.11
N ARG A 64 3.27 13.50 1.58
CA ARG A 64 4.27 14.40 1.01
C ARG A 64 5.69 13.85 1.23
N GLU A 65 6.01 13.43 2.43
CA GLU A 65 7.33 12.91 2.78
C GLU A 65 7.66 11.61 2.02
N ARG A 66 6.64 10.82 1.71
CA ARG A 66 6.79 9.54 1.03
C ARG A 66 6.52 9.63 -0.48
N ASN A 67 6.28 10.83 -1.00
CA ASN A 67 5.97 11.05 -2.42
C ASN A 67 4.76 10.26 -2.90
N ILE A 68 3.75 10.12 -2.05
CA ILE A 68 2.50 9.46 -2.41
C ILE A 68 1.55 10.51 -2.96
N ARG A 69 1.14 10.32 -4.21
CA ARG A 69 0.22 11.24 -4.88
C ARG A 69 -1.21 10.71 -4.79
N ILE A 70 -2.14 11.59 -4.47
CA ILE A 70 -3.56 11.28 -4.61
C ILE A 70 -3.94 11.58 -6.05
N LEU A 71 -4.36 10.55 -6.77
CA LEU A 71 -4.77 10.66 -8.16
C LEU A 71 -6.28 10.84 -8.22
N SER A 72 -6.74 11.65 -9.17
CA SER A 72 -8.17 11.94 -9.32
C SER A 72 -8.82 10.99 -10.30
N GLY A 73 -10.12 10.74 -10.11
CA GLY A 73 -10.92 9.96 -11.03
C GLY A 73 -10.99 8.49 -10.69
N GLU A 74 -11.33 7.69 -11.70
CA GLU A 74 -11.43 6.24 -11.54
C GLU A 74 -10.05 5.59 -11.65
N PRO A 75 -9.73 4.63 -10.76
CA PRO A 75 -8.47 3.93 -10.89
C PRO A 75 -8.44 3.07 -12.15
N PRO A 76 -7.25 2.85 -12.74
CA PRO A 76 -7.14 1.98 -13.91
C PRO A 76 -7.47 0.54 -13.54
N GLU A 77 -7.97 -0.22 -14.51
CA GLU A 77 -8.25 -1.65 -14.29
C GLU A 77 -6.99 -2.42 -13.93
N LEU A 78 -5.86 -2.03 -14.54
CA LEU A 78 -4.57 -2.62 -14.26
C LEU A 78 -3.66 -1.52 -13.70
N ALA A 79 -3.38 -1.60 -12.40
CA ALA A 79 -2.46 -0.68 -11.78
C ALA A 79 -1.02 -1.06 -12.16
N GLU A 80 -0.22 -0.06 -12.50
CA GLU A 80 1.19 -0.30 -12.79
C GLU A 80 1.97 -0.52 -11.50
N ILE A 81 2.84 -1.53 -11.52
CA ILE A 81 3.71 -1.83 -10.42
C ILE A 81 4.97 -0.97 -10.55
N ARG A 82 5.33 -0.26 -9.48
CA ARG A 82 6.57 0.49 -9.44
C ARG A 82 7.73 -0.44 -9.14
N GLY A 83 8.74 -0.42 -10.01
CA GLY A 83 9.93 -1.22 -9.83
C GLY A 83 9.80 -2.62 -10.40
N ARG A 84 10.81 -3.43 -10.13
CA ARG A 84 10.89 -4.80 -10.61
C ARG A 84 11.08 -5.73 -9.42
N ALA A 85 10.38 -6.86 -9.48
CA ALA A 85 10.59 -7.92 -8.51
C ALA A 85 11.99 -8.50 -8.68
N ARG A 86 12.69 -8.74 -7.59
CA ARG A 86 13.91 -9.54 -7.60
C ARG A 86 13.51 -11.00 -7.72
N PRO A 87 14.47 -11.89 -8.09
CA PRO A 87 14.20 -13.33 -8.00
C PRO A 87 13.70 -13.66 -6.59
N ASN A 88 12.67 -14.49 -6.48
CA ASN A 88 12.06 -14.89 -5.22
C ASN A 88 11.22 -13.80 -4.52
N GLU A 89 10.94 -12.70 -5.20
CA GLU A 89 10.03 -11.68 -4.72
C GLU A 89 8.79 -11.60 -5.60
N ILE A 90 7.67 -11.23 -4.98
CA ILE A 90 6.43 -10.97 -5.69
C ILE A 90 6.01 -9.54 -5.38
N LEU A 91 5.69 -8.79 -6.43
CA LEU A 91 5.13 -7.46 -6.29
C LEU A 91 3.66 -7.50 -6.64
N SER A 92 2.83 -6.90 -5.81
CA SER A 92 1.39 -6.84 -6.01
C SER A 92 0.91 -5.40 -5.89
N PRO A 93 0.24 -4.88 -6.90
CA PRO A 93 -0.31 -3.52 -6.82
C PRO A 93 -1.54 -3.50 -5.92
N TYR A 94 -1.73 -2.38 -5.23
CA TYR A 94 -2.92 -2.16 -4.44
C TYR A 94 -3.43 -0.74 -4.67
N VAL A 95 -4.69 -0.65 -5.04
CA VAL A 95 -5.37 0.63 -5.24
C VAL A 95 -6.22 0.92 -4.00
N HIS A 96 -5.94 2.02 -3.34
CA HIS A 96 -6.72 2.45 -2.17
C HIS A 96 -7.49 3.71 -2.53
N LYS A 97 -8.81 3.64 -2.45
CA LYS A 97 -9.66 4.80 -2.71
C LYS A 97 -9.64 5.71 -1.49
N VAL A 98 -9.42 6.99 -1.73
CA VAL A 98 -9.41 8.00 -0.67
C VAL A 98 -10.40 9.10 -1.03
N PRO A 99 -11.11 9.66 -0.04
CA PRO A 99 -11.90 10.85 -0.30
C PRO A 99 -10.96 12.02 -0.54
N VAL A 100 -11.17 12.73 -1.65
CA VAL A 100 -10.43 13.96 -1.92
C VAL A 100 -11.25 15.09 -1.37
N SER A 101 -10.83 15.61 -0.23
CA SER A 101 -11.46 16.78 0.34
C SER A 101 -11.05 18.02 -0.44
N ALA A 102 -12.00 18.91 -0.70
CA ALA A 102 -11.72 20.17 -1.38
C ALA A 102 -11.09 21.20 -0.45
N ALA A 103 -10.93 20.89 0.79
CA ALA A 103 -10.35 21.82 1.76
C ALA A 103 -8.87 21.58 1.92
#